data_8320e4b8ef3ed933257e9ab4ceed80b7
#
_entry.id   8320e4b8ef3ed933257e9ab4ceed80b7
#
_cell.length_a   1.000
_cell.length_b   1.000
_cell.length_c   1.000
_cell.angle_alpha   90.00
_cell.angle_beta   90.00
_cell.angle_gamma   90.00
#
_symmetry.space_group_name_H-M   'P 1'
#
loop_
_entity.id
_entity.type
_entity.pdbx_description
1 polymer ?
#
loop_
_entity_poly.entity_id
_entity_poly.type
_entity_poly.pdbx_seq_one_letter_code
_entity_poly.pdbx_strand_id
1 'polypeptide(L)'
;MTTEQIVIIIESIVIFVLAVILIAIAVKNNKKKKADKHAVYIKDGVRYTYRDETETENGKVAVTHREGDIILEKGVTYVVGEKNGILPGKYTILSAQETTEKFNVRMGEFVREYKHDSGIVLAEGEKICPVSHSVILR
;
A
#
# COMPACT_ATOMS: atom_id res chain seq x y z
N MET A 1 15.75 57.77 -0.71
CA MET A 1 16.31 56.40 -0.64
C MET A 1 17.67 56.41 -1.26
N THR A 2 18.68 55.99 -0.54
CA THR A 2 20.04 55.85 -1.10
C THR A 2 20.14 54.59 -1.93
N THR A 3 21.07 54.57 -2.89
CA THR A 3 21.33 53.42 -3.76
C THR A 3 21.59 52.15 -2.97
N GLU A 4 22.26 52.25 -1.84
CA GLU A 4 22.53 51.12 -0.93
C GLU A 4 21.25 50.54 -0.31
N GLN A 5 20.29 51.36 0.05
CA GLN A 5 19.00 50.89 0.59
C GLN A 5 18.18 50.11 -0.48
N ILE A 6 18.27 50.52 -1.73
CA ILE A 6 17.59 49.84 -2.83
C ILE A 6 18.22 48.45 -3.05
N VAL A 7 19.54 48.34 -3.01
CA VAL A 7 20.26 47.08 -3.18
C VAL A 7 19.87 46.07 -2.07
N ILE A 8 19.87 46.51 -0.80
CA ILE A 8 19.48 45.66 0.33
C ILE A 8 18.05 45.14 0.22
N ILE A 9 17.13 45.98 -0.27
CA ILE A 9 15.72 45.57 -0.50
C ILE A 9 15.63 44.51 -1.58
N ILE A 10 16.34 44.68 -2.68
CA ILE A 10 16.34 43.72 -3.80
C ILE A 10 16.93 42.38 -3.34
N GLU A 11 18.05 42.40 -2.63
CA GLU A 11 18.67 41.16 -2.11
C GLU A 11 17.73 40.41 -1.15
N SER A 12 17.05 41.13 -0.24
CA SER A 12 16.10 40.50 0.69
C SER A 12 14.90 39.86 -0.02
N ILE A 13 14.40 40.48 -1.07
CA ILE A 13 13.31 39.93 -1.90
C ILE A 13 13.77 38.65 -2.62
N VAL A 14 14.98 38.65 -3.20
CA VAL A 14 15.53 37.48 -3.89
C VAL A 14 15.71 36.32 -2.93
N ILE A 15 16.24 36.54 -1.73
CA ILE A 15 16.42 35.50 -0.70
C ILE A 15 15.05 34.93 -0.29
N PHE A 16 14.05 35.77 -0.09
CA PHE A 16 12.71 35.34 0.28
C PHE A 16 12.06 34.46 -0.81
N VAL A 17 12.16 34.85 -2.08
CA VAL A 17 11.64 34.07 -3.20
C VAL A 17 12.34 32.71 -3.30
N LEU A 18 13.65 32.65 -3.14
CA LEU A 18 14.41 31.39 -3.14
C LEU A 18 13.99 30.47 -1.98
N ALA A 19 13.78 31.02 -0.79
CA ALA A 19 13.31 30.24 0.37
C ALA A 19 11.93 29.62 0.10
N VAL A 20 11.00 30.37 -0.47
CA VAL A 20 9.65 29.87 -0.82
C VAL A 20 9.73 28.76 -1.87
N ILE A 21 10.58 28.89 -2.88
CA ILE A 21 10.80 27.86 -3.90
C ILE A 21 11.36 26.57 -3.28
N LEU A 22 12.35 26.66 -2.40
CA LEU A 22 12.93 25.53 -1.70
C LEU A 22 11.91 24.79 -0.83
N ILE A 23 11.07 25.52 -0.10
CA ILE A 23 9.98 24.93 0.69
C ILE A 23 8.97 24.20 -0.21
N ALA A 24 8.59 24.82 -1.33
CA ALA A 24 7.66 24.21 -2.28
C ALA A 24 8.21 22.90 -2.88
N ILE A 25 9.50 22.86 -3.22
CA ILE A 25 10.19 21.66 -3.71
C ILE A 25 10.26 20.59 -2.63
N ALA A 26 10.58 20.94 -1.39
CA ALA A 26 10.66 20.03 -0.26
C ALA A 26 9.28 19.39 0.03
N VAL A 27 8.20 20.17 0.03
CA VAL A 27 6.82 19.69 0.21
C VAL A 27 6.40 18.76 -0.94
N LYS A 28 6.72 19.12 -2.19
CA LYS A 28 6.41 18.30 -3.37
C LYS A 28 7.16 16.96 -3.34
N ASN A 29 8.43 16.96 -2.93
CA ASN A 29 9.24 15.74 -2.82
C ASN A 29 8.76 14.84 -1.67
N ASN A 30 8.33 15.42 -0.54
CA ASN A 30 7.76 14.65 0.57
C ASN A 30 6.41 14.01 0.20
N LYS A 31 5.57 14.69 -0.60
CA LYS A 31 4.32 14.10 -1.12
C LYS A 31 4.60 12.95 -2.09
N LYS A 32 5.61 13.07 -2.97
CA LYS A 32 6.02 11.96 -3.85
C LYS A 32 6.55 10.76 -3.06
N LYS A 33 7.40 10.96 -2.06
CA LYS A 33 7.90 9.86 -1.20
C LYS A 33 6.79 9.12 -0.44
N LYS A 34 5.70 9.82 -0.04
CA LYS A 34 4.54 9.17 0.57
C LYS A 34 3.69 8.39 -0.44
N ALA A 35 3.54 8.89 -1.66
CA ALA A 35 2.81 8.20 -2.73
C ALA A 35 3.52 6.92 -3.18
N ASP A 36 4.87 6.94 -3.27
CA ASP A 36 5.66 5.79 -3.73
C ASP A 36 5.71 4.61 -2.72
N LYS A 37 5.42 4.86 -1.43
CA LYS A 37 5.39 3.79 -0.41
C LYS A 37 4.24 2.79 -0.59
N HIS A 38 3.22 3.14 -1.35
CA HIS A 38 2.02 2.33 -1.59
C HIS A 38 1.90 1.83 -3.04
N ALA A 39 2.94 2.06 -3.86
CA ALA A 39 2.89 1.66 -5.26
C ALA A 39 3.01 0.14 -5.43
N VAL A 40 1.98 -0.43 -6.01
CA VAL A 40 2.02 -1.78 -6.58
C VAL A 40 2.67 -1.67 -7.94
N TYR A 41 3.69 -2.49 -8.21
CA TYR A 41 4.27 -2.57 -9.54
C TYR A 41 4.29 -4.01 -10.04
N ILE A 42 4.09 -4.16 -11.34
CA ILE A 42 4.09 -5.45 -12.01
C ILE A 42 5.36 -5.54 -12.86
N LYS A 43 6.16 -6.57 -12.65
CA LYS A 43 7.34 -6.87 -13.43
C LYS A 43 7.31 -8.33 -13.83
N ASP A 44 7.47 -8.61 -15.13
CA ASP A 44 7.49 -9.98 -15.69
C ASP A 44 6.23 -10.80 -15.34
N GLY A 45 5.05 -10.15 -15.28
CA GLY A 45 3.78 -10.79 -14.91
C GLY A 45 3.66 -11.12 -13.42
N VAL A 46 4.59 -10.65 -12.58
CA VAL A 46 4.59 -10.86 -11.13
C VAL A 46 4.29 -9.54 -10.43
N ARG A 47 3.39 -9.59 -9.45
CA ARG A 47 3.02 -8.44 -8.63
C ARG A 47 3.95 -8.29 -7.44
N TYR A 48 4.47 -7.07 -7.25
CA TYR A 48 5.28 -6.68 -6.11
C TYR A 48 4.56 -5.57 -5.34
N THR A 49 4.52 -5.70 -4.02
CA THR A 49 3.99 -4.67 -3.12
C THR A 49 5.05 -4.29 -2.10
N TYR A 50 5.12 -2.99 -1.79
CA TYR A 50 5.80 -2.58 -0.57
C TYR A 50 4.87 -2.86 0.62
N ARG A 51 5.45 -3.31 1.74
CA ARG A 51 4.72 -3.57 2.98
C ARG A 51 4.15 -2.25 3.49
N ASP A 52 2.84 -2.17 3.56
CA ASP A 52 2.14 -1.06 4.19
C ASP A 52 2.10 -1.26 5.70
N GLU A 53 2.43 -0.20 6.44
CA GLU A 53 2.12 -0.15 7.86
C GLU A 53 0.62 0.07 8.01
N THR A 54 -0.07 -0.84 8.68
CA THR A 54 -1.48 -0.68 9.07
C THR A 54 -1.57 0.44 10.09
N GLU A 55 -2.27 1.53 9.75
CA GLU A 55 -2.60 2.56 10.73
C GLU A 55 -3.67 2.00 11.68
N THR A 56 -3.30 1.86 12.94
CA THR A 56 -4.25 1.55 14.02
C THR A 56 -4.81 2.85 14.58
N GLU A 57 -6.06 3.14 14.27
CA GLU A 57 -6.79 4.23 14.90
C GLU A 57 -7.57 3.66 16.11
N ASN A 58 -7.25 4.16 17.32
CA ASN A 58 -7.89 3.76 18.58
C ASN A 58 -7.81 2.25 18.94
N GLY A 59 -6.73 1.56 18.55
CA GLY A 59 -6.55 0.14 18.85
C GLY A 59 -7.43 -0.79 18.03
N LYS A 60 -8.19 -0.29 17.06
CA LYS A 60 -8.93 -1.07 16.07
C LYS A 60 -8.20 -0.99 14.73
N VAL A 61 -7.96 -2.14 14.14
CA VAL A 61 -7.39 -2.22 12.79
C VAL A 61 -8.48 -1.85 11.79
N ALA A 62 -8.47 -0.62 11.33
CA ALA A 62 -9.35 -0.18 10.25
C ALA A 62 -8.75 -0.62 8.92
N VAL A 63 -9.39 -1.56 8.25
CA VAL A 63 -9.00 -1.96 6.89
C VAL A 63 -9.70 -1.04 5.90
N THR A 64 -9.00 0.00 5.50
CA THR A 64 -9.43 0.85 4.38
C THR A 64 -9.14 0.14 3.06
N HIS A 65 -10.14 -0.02 2.21
CA HIS A 65 -9.93 -0.49 0.83
C HIS A 65 -9.06 0.49 0.08
N ARG A 66 -8.02 -0.04 -0.58
CA ARG A 66 -7.10 0.74 -1.42
C ARG A 66 -7.25 0.33 -2.88
N GLU A 67 -6.88 1.22 -3.76
CA GLU A 67 -6.80 0.92 -5.18
C GLU A 67 -5.80 -0.25 -5.40
N GLY A 68 -6.26 -1.30 -6.08
CA GLY A 68 -5.48 -2.52 -6.30
C GLY A 68 -5.70 -3.63 -5.28
N ASP A 69 -6.49 -3.42 -4.23
CA ASP A 69 -6.90 -4.49 -3.30
C ASP A 69 -7.79 -5.51 -4.02
N ILE A 70 -7.53 -6.80 -3.77
CA ILE A 70 -8.32 -7.90 -4.29
C ILE A 70 -9.08 -8.52 -3.13
N ILE A 71 -10.41 -8.50 -3.20
CA ILE A 71 -11.26 -9.09 -2.17
C ILE A 71 -11.55 -10.54 -2.54
N LEU A 72 -11.21 -11.45 -1.64
CA LEU A 72 -11.53 -12.86 -1.74
C LEU A 72 -12.68 -13.19 -0.79
N GLU A 73 -13.78 -13.64 -1.34
CA GLU A 73 -14.98 -13.98 -0.57
C GLU A 73 -14.82 -15.32 0.15
N LYS A 74 -15.39 -15.41 1.34
CA LYS A 74 -15.42 -16.63 2.15
C LYS A 74 -16.02 -17.80 1.36
N GLY A 75 -15.34 -18.94 1.38
CA GLY A 75 -15.80 -20.18 0.77
C GLY A 75 -15.65 -20.25 -0.75
N VAL A 76 -15.23 -19.17 -1.41
CA VAL A 76 -14.97 -19.13 -2.84
C VAL A 76 -13.53 -19.52 -3.13
N THR A 77 -13.32 -20.42 -4.07
CA THR A 77 -11.97 -20.83 -4.50
C THR A 77 -11.55 -20.02 -5.72
N TYR A 78 -10.43 -19.35 -5.58
CA TYR A 78 -9.78 -18.58 -6.62
C TYR A 78 -8.54 -19.33 -7.11
N VAL A 79 -8.22 -19.20 -8.40
CA VAL A 79 -7.00 -19.75 -8.99
C VAL A 79 -6.11 -18.58 -9.38
N VAL A 80 -4.87 -18.61 -8.95
CA VAL A 80 -3.88 -17.59 -9.29
C VAL A 80 -3.54 -17.66 -10.77
N GLY A 81 -3.65 -16.54 -11.47
CA GLY A 81 -3.39 -16.43 -12.91
C GLY A 81 -4.19 -15.30 -13.54
N GLU A 82 -3.92 -15.03 -14.80
CA GLU A 82 -4.46 -13.88 -15.54
C GLU A 82 -6.00 -13.83 -15.61
N LYS A 83 -6.67 -14.97 -15.62
CA LYS A 83 -8.14 -15.02 -15.79
C LYS A 83 -8.93 -14.44 -14.62
N ASN A 84 -8.36 -14.44 -13.41
CA ASN A 84 -9.04 -14.01 -12.20
C ASN A 84 -8.49 -12.69 -11.64
N GLY A 85 -7.56 -12.05 -12.34
CA GLY A 85 -6.93 -10.82 -11.90
C GLY A 85 -5.97 -10.98 -10.71
N ILE A 86 -5.75 -12.21 -10.21
CA ILE A 86 -4.78 -12.50 -9.15
C ILE A 86 -3.50 -12.96 -9.84
N LEU A 87 -2.53 -12.08 -9.95
CA LEU A 87 -1.23 -12.41 -10.52
C LEU A 87 -0.37 -13.19 -9.52
N PRO A 88 0.56 -14.05 -9.97
CA PRO A 88 1.53 -14.66 -9.08
C PRO A 88 2.44 -13.58 -8.48
N GLY A 89 2.81 -13.73 -7.21
CA GLY A 89 3.68 -12.78 -6.54
C GLY A 89 3.50 -12.73 -5.04
N LYS A 90 4.03 -11.67 -4.46
CA LYS A 90 3.94 -11.40 -3.01
C LYS A 90 2.75 -10.49 -2.73
N TYR A 91 1.99 -10.87 -1.74
CA TYR A 91 0.84 -10.12 -1.23
C TYR A 91 0.91 -9.99 0.28
N THR A 92 0.24 -8.97 0.79
CA THR A 92 -0.12 -8.88 2.19
C THR A 92 -1.56 -9.35 2.33
N ILE A 93 -1.80 -10.33 3.21
CA ILE A 93 -3.14 -10.84 3.45
C ILE A 93 -3.74 -10.18 4.69
N LEU A 94 -4.93 -9.60 4.52
CA LEU A 94 -5.63 -8.83 5.53
C LEU A 94 -6.97 -9.47 5.82
N SER A 95 -7.40 -9.46 7.10
CA SER A 95 -8.77 -9.79 7.45
C SER A 95 -9.72 -8.71 6.95
N ALA A 96 -10.83 -9.09 6.32
CA ALA A 96 -11.90 -8.16 6.00
C ALA A 96 -12.78 -7.81 7.22
N GLN A 97 -12.54 -8.44 8.38
CA GLN A 97 -13.23 -8.16 9.64
C GLN A 97 -12.30 -7.42 10.60
N GLU A 98 -12.76 -6.30 11.12
CA GLU A 98 -11.98 -5.39 11.98
C GLU A 98 -11.50 -6.01 13.31
N THR A 99 -12.12 -7.09 13.79
CA THR A 99 -11.85 -7.67 15.11
C THR A 99 -11.02 -8.94 15.08
N THR A 100 -10.65 -9.45 13.91
CA THR A 100 -10.05 -10.77 13.78
C THR A 100 -8.56 -10.66 13.46
N GLU A 101 -7.71 -11.00 14.44
CA GLU A 101 -6.26 -11.04 14.27
C GLU A 101 -5.77 -12.25 13.45
N LYS A 102 -6.50 -13.38 13.54
CA LYS A 102 -6.12 -14.65 12.92
C LYS A 102 -7.27 -15.23 12.12
N PHE A 103 -6.97 -15.82 11.00
CA PHE A 103 -7.96 -16.41 10.11
C PHE A 103 -7.37 -17.58 9.31
N ASN A 104 -8.26 -18.47 8.87
CA ASN A 104 -7.87 -19.64 8.11
C ASN A 104 -8.12 -19.45 6.63
N VAL A 105 -7.12 -19.80 5.83
CA VAL A 105 -7.18 -19.81 4.37
C VAL A 105 -6.69 -21.16 3.87
N ARG A 106 -7.43 -21.76 2.95
CA ARG A 106 -7.03 -22.98 2.26
C ARG A 106 -6.12 -22.61 1.08
N MET A 107 -4.92 -23.16 1.08
CA MET A 107 -3.95 -23.06 0.00
C MET A 107 -3.79 -24.44 -0.64
N GLY A 108 -4.30 -24.62 -1.85
CA GLY A 108 -4.39 -25.93 -2.46
C GLY A 108 -5.22 -26.90 -1.60
N GLU A 109 -4.60 -27.95 -1.05
CA GLU A 109 -5.25 -28.95 -0.19
C GLU A 109 -5.11 -28.66 1.30
N PHE A 110 -4.27 -27.70 1.71
CA PHE A 110 -3.96 -27.42 3.10
C PHE A 110 -4.66 -26.16 3.60
N VAL A 111 -5.19 -26.23 4.82
CA VAL A 111 -5.69 -25.05 5.54
C VAL A 111 -4.57 -24.52 6.42
N ARG A 112 -4.28 -23.22 6.30
CA ARG A 112 -3.26 -22.53 7.07
C ARG A 112 -3.88 -21.37 7.84
N GLU A 113 -3.40 -21.13 9.06
CA GLU A 113 -3.73 -19.94 9.84
C GLU A 113 -2.80 -18.79 9.43
N TYR A 114 -3.39 -17.67 9.12
CA TYR A 114 -2.69 -16.40 8.85
C TYR A 114 -3.05 -15.37 9.89
N LYS A 115 -2.10 -14.48 10.17
CA LYS A 115 -2.37 -13.28 10.96
C LYS A 115 -2.72 -12.14 10.01
N HIS A 116 -3.53 -11.20 10.53
CA HIS A 116 -3.75 -9.94 9.83
C HIS A 116 -2.41 -9.27 9.52
N ASP A 117 -2.29 -8.70 8.31
CA ASP A 117 -1.07 -8.04 7.82
C ASP A 117 0.14 -8.98 7.67
N SER A 118 -0.07 -10.27 7.42
CA SER A 118 1.01 -11.19 7.13
C SER A 118 1.29 -11.32 5.63
N GLY A 119 2.56 -11.57 5.29
CA GLY A 119 2.98 -11.80 3.91
C GLY A 119 2.59 -13.19 3.42
N ILE A 120 2.11 -13.27 2.19
CA ILE A 120 1.82 -14.51 1.48
C ILE A 120 2.45 -14.47 0.08
N VAL A 121 2.93 -15.60 -0.38
CA VAL A 121 3.45 -15.75 -1.76
C VAL A 121 2.49 -16.68 -2.49
N LEU A 122 1.98 -16.21 -3.63
CA LEU A 122 1.08 -16.96 -4.49
C LEU A 122 1.80 -17.35 -5.78
N ALA A 123 1.77 -18.64 -6.11
CA ALA A 123 2.33 -19.17 -7.35
C ALA A 123 1.26 -19.28 -8.43
N GLU A 124 1.69 -19.28 -9.69
CA GLU A 124 0.81 -19.52 -10.84
C GLU A 124 0.05 -20.84 -10.70
N GLY A 125 -1.25 -20.82 -10.94
CA GLY A 125 -2.13 -21.98 -10.83
C GLY A 125 -2.47 -22.43 -9.42
N GLU A 126 -1.94 -21.75 -8.39
CA GLU A 126 -2.25 -22.08 -7.00
C GLU A 126 -3.71 -21.73 -6.66
N LYS A 127 -4.35 -22.57 -5.85
CA LYS A 127 -5.73 -22.37 -5.40
C LYS A 127 -5.74 -21.74 -4.02
N ILE A 128 -6.49 -20.66 -3.85
CA ILE A 128 -6.70 -19.99 -2.58
C ILE A 128 -8.18 -19.87 -2.26
N CYS A 129 -8.57 -20.21 -1.05
CA CYS A 129 -9.96 -20.14 -0.59
C CYS A 129 -10.02 -19.69 0.87
N PRO A 130 -10.56 -18.50 1.15
CA PRO A 130 -10.82 -18.04 2.51
C PRO A 130 -11.83 -18.95 3.22
N VAL A 131 -11.49 -19.46 4.41
CA VAL A 131 -12.33 -20.43 5.14
C VAL A 131 -13.11 -19.73 6.27
N SER A 132 -12.43 -18.91 7.05
CA SER A 132 -13.04 -18.28 8.24
C SER A 132 -13.97 -17.12 7.86
N HIS A 133 -13.50 -16.20 7.07
CA HIS A 133 -14.22 -15.02 6.57
C HIS A 133 -13.51 -14.48 5.32
N SER A 134 -14.10 -13.50 4.66
CA SER A 134 -13.50 -12.86 3.48
C SER A 134 -12.16 -12.20 3.84
N VAL A 135 -11.22 -12.22 2.93
CA VAL A 135 -9.88 -11.64 3.10
C VAL A 135 -9.56 -10.68 1.96
N ILE A 136 -8.62 -9.82 2.20
CA ILE A 136 -8.12 -8.85 1.22
C ILE A 136 -6.66 -9.20 0.92
N LEU A 137 -6.32 -9.27 -0.35
CA LEU A 137 -4.95 -9.33 -0.84
C LEU A 137 -4.52 -7.94 -1.30
N ARG A 138 -3.41 -7.45 -0.74
CA ARG A 138 -2.84 -6.14 -1.03
C ARG A 138 -1.42 -6.26 -1.55
#